data_8b6a5fd99a450c561cb4c01e366efe00
#
_entry.id   8b6a5fd99a450c561cb4c01e366efe00
#
_cell.length_a   1.000
_cell.length_b   1.000
_cell.length_c   1.000
_cell.angle_alpha   90.00
_cell.angle_beta   90.00
_cell.angle_gamma   90.00
#
_symmetry.space_group_name_H-M   'P 1'
#
loop_
_entity.id
_entity.type
_entity.pdbx_description
1 polymer ?
#
loop_
_entity_poly.entity_id
_entity_poly.type
_entity_poly.pdbx_seq_one_letter_code
_entity_poly.pdbx_strand_id
1 'polypeptide(L)'
;MYGLKQAARLAYDDLKKHLKKYGYTPDPIATNIWSHSDRKTKFCLCVDDFGVQYFSKEDADHLIHALQQKYEITIDKSGKNFCGLSLEWDYTNGWVDISMPNYVHNTLRKLNYQPTKKNEYAPHKWNIPVYGSNKQFATPDDTAPVLDKKGIKYTQRVVGSFLYYGRAVDNTILTAINEVSAMQAKPTKNTLAKTQMLLNYLHTYPNAKVRFYASDMQLHIDSDAAYLVAPKAKSRIAGFFYCSSANNSPQIPPPLNGPVHIE
;
A
#
# COMPACT_ATOMS: atom_id res chain seq x y z
N MET A 1 26.45 0.97 10.50
CA MET A 1 25.63 1.41 11.64
C MET A 1 24.18 0.88 11.56
N TYR A 2 23.96 -0.24 10.93
CA TYR A 2 22.64 -0.89 10.89
C TYR A 2 22.25 -1.37 12.30
N GLY A 3 20.99 -1.11 12.71
CA GLY A 3 20.44 -1.56 13.99
C GLY A 3 20.44 -0.53 15.15
N LEU A 4 21.06 0.63 14.99
CA LEU A 4 20.93 1.71 15.96
C LEU A 4 19.61 2.47 15.76
N LYS A 5 18.89 2.77 16.84
CA LYS A 5 17.62 3.51 16.80
C LYS A 5 17.73 4.88 16.11
N GLN A 6 18.88 5.53 16.20
CA GLN A 6 19.13 6.85 15.60
C GLN A 6 19.71 6.79 14.19
N ALA A 7 20.06 5.59 13.64
CA ALA A 7 20.77 5.47 12.38
C ALA A 7 20.04 6.16 11.22
N ALA A 8 18.74 5.93 11.09
CA ALA A 8 17.93 6.55 10.03
C ALA A 8 17.91 8.09 10.13
N ARG A 9 17.79 8.63 11.34
CA ARG A 9 17.80 10.07 11.56
C ARG A 9 19.14 10.68 11.21
N LEU A 10 20.23 10.09 11.67
CA LEU A 10 21.58 10.56 11.38
C LEU A 10 21.91 10.49 9.89
N ALA A 11 21.50 9.42 9.20
CA ALA A 11 21.66 9.29 7.76
C ALA A 11 20.87 10.36 7.00
N TYR A 12 19.62 10.63 7.41
CA TYR A 12 18.80 11.68 6.82
C TYR A 12 19.41 13.08 7.03
N ASP A 13 19.84 13.41 8.24
CA ASP A 13 20.43 14.72 8.56
C ASP A 13 21.76 14.92 7.81
N ASP A 14 22.55 13.88 7.63
CA ASP A 14 23.78 13.87 6.86
C ASP A 14 23.52 14.05 5.35
N LEU A 15 22.54 13.35 4.79
CA LEU A 15 22.09 13.52 3.42
C LEU A 15 21.59 14.95 3.18
N LYS A 16 20.77 15.48 4.11
CA LYS A 16 20.26 16.84 4.04
C LYS A 16 21.36 17.88 4.02
N LYS A 17 22.35 17.75 4.89
CA LYS A 17 23.52 18.63 4.91
C LYS A 17 24.33 18.57 3.62
N HIS A 18 24.46 17.35 3.05
CA HIS A 18 25.20 17.13 1.80
C HIS A 18 24.47 17.77 0.62
N LEU A 19 23.21 17.40 0.38
CA LEU A 19 22.43 17.81 -0.78
C LEU A 19 22.09 19.31 -0.78
N LYS A 20 22.01 19.94 0.39
CA LYS A 20 21.84 21.40 0.51
C LYS A 20 22.94 22.17 -0.21
N LYS A 21 24.17 21.67 -0.26
CA LYS A 21 25.30 22.27 -0.97
C LYS A 21 25.10 22.32 -2.48
N TYR A 22 24.24 21.46 -3.01
CA TYR A 22 23.89 21.33 -4.41
C TYR A 22 22.49 21.89 -4.75
N GLY A 23 21.89 22.68 -3.83
CA GLY A 23 20.62 23.34 -4.07
C GLY A 23 19.37 22.51 -3.80
N TYR A 24 19.50 21.28 -3.28
CA TYR A 24 18.34 20.44 -2.93
C TYR A 24 17.93 20.61 -1.48
N THR A 25 16.63 20.81 -1.25
CA THR A 25 16.05 20.94 0.08
C THR A 25 14.76 20.12 0.20
N PRO A 26 14.49 19.52 1.37
CA PRO A 26 13.22 18.86 1.60
C PRO A 26 12.09 19.87 1.78
N ASP A 27 10.88 19.47 1.41
CA ASP A 27 9.67 20.22 1.72
C ASP A 27 9.50 20.33 3.26
N PRO A 28 9.09 21.47 3.79
CA PRO A 28 8.96 21.68 5.24
C PRO A 28 7.84 20.87 5.89
N ILE A 29 6.82 20.47 5.14
CA ILE A 29 5.67 19.67 5.61
C ILE A 29 5.89 18.20 5.24
N ALA A 30 6.12 17.91 3.95
CA ALA A 30 6.36 16.57 3.44
C ALA A 30 7.87 16.31 3.29
N THR A 31 8.55 16.07 4.41
CA THR A 31 10.03 16.01 4.49
C THR A 31 10.69 14.92 3.63
N ASN A 32 9.92 14.00 3.11
CA ASN A 32 10.36 12.99 2.14
C ASN A 32 10.31 13.48 0.68
N ILE A 33 9.69 14.63 0.40
CA ILE A 33 9.68 15.25 -0.93
C ILE A 33 10.76 16.32 -0.97
N TRP A 34 11.56 16.29 -2.02
CA TRP A 34 12.69 17.19 -2.19
C TRP A 34 12.60 17.92 -3.53
N SER A 35 13.09 19.16 -3.55
CA SER A 35 13.17 19.98 -4.76
C SER A 35 14.48 20.73 -4.84
N HIS A 36 14.88 21.08 -6.05
CA HIS A 36 16.01 21.98 -6.29
C HIS A 36 15.50 23.42 -6.41
N SER A 37 16.31 24.39 -5.94
CA SER A 37 15.98 25.84 -5.98
C SER A 37 15.75 26.38 -7.40
N ASP A 38 16.58 25.95 -8.36
CA ASP A 38 16.62 26.54 -9.70
C ASP A 38 16.38 25.54 -10.83
N ARG A 39 16.33 24.24 -10.53
CA ARG A 39 16.10 23.16 -11.50
C ARG A 39 14.73 22.56 -11.34
N LYS A 40 14.16 22.09 -12.43
CA LYS A 40 12.87 21.38 -12.43
C LYS A 40 13.03 19.91 -12.00
N THR A 41 13.87 19.65 -10.99
CA THR A 41 14.08 18.32 -10.42
C THR A 41 13.39 18.22 -9.08
N LYS A 42 12.56 17.19 -8.92
CA LYS A 42 11.96 16.79 -7.63
C LYS A 42 12.23 15.31 -7.41
N PHE A 43 12.31 14.89 -6.18
CA PHE A 43 12.36 13.48 -5.85
C PHE A 43 11.65 13.18 -4.53
N CYS A 44 11.13 11.96 -4.42
CA CYS A 44 10.72 11.40 -3.14
C CYS A 44 11.81 10.47 -2.63
N LEU A 45 12.06 10.53 -1.32
CA LEU A 45 13.01 9.69 -0.61
C LEU A 45 12.27 8.68 0.25
N CYS A 46 12.50 7.40 0.00
CA CYS A 46 11.98 6.32 0.83
C CYS A 46 13.17 5.48 1.35
N VAL A 47 13.61 5.79 2.55
CA VAL A 47 14.81 5.24 3.19
C VAL A 47 16.07 5.54 2.37
N ASP A 48 16.45 4.66 1.44
CA ASP A 48 17.60 4.74 0.52
C ASP A 48 17.20 4.78 -0.96
N ASP A 49 15.90 4.61 -1.26
CA ASP A 49 15.37 4.68 -2.62
C ASP A 49 14.94 6.11 -3.00
N PHE A 50 15.36 6.56 -4.18
CA PHE A 50 15.02 7.85 -4.76
C PHE A 50 14.08 7.67 -5.96
N GLY A 51 12.85 8.18 -5.86
CA GLY A 51 11.92 8.32 -6.98
C GLY A 51 12.07 9.70 -7.61
N VAL A 52 12.75 9.82 -8.75
CA VAL A 52 13.17 11.11 -9.32
C VAL A 52 12.30 11.53 -10.49
N GLN A 53 11.73 12.73 -10.41
CA GLN A 53 11.09 13.44 -11.51
C GLN A 53 12.05 14.51 -12.05
N TYR A 54 12.29 14.51 -13.36
CA TYR A 54 13.13 15.49 -14.04
C TYR A 54 12.58 15.81 -15.43
N PHE A 55 12.98 16.95 -15.99
CA PHE A 55 12.53 17.40 -17.31
C PHE A 55 13.64 17.38 -18.37
N SER A 56 14.89 17.44 -17.95
CA SER A 56 16.04 17.34 -18.84
C SER A 56 17.06 16.33 -18.30
N LYS A 57 17.88 15.79 -19.22
CA LYS A 57 18.96 14.88 -18.82
C LYS A 57 19.97 15.57 -17.90
N GLU A 58 20.26 16.83 -18.15
CA GLU A 58 21.17 17.67 -17.35
C GLU A 58 20.68 17.82 -15.90
N ASP A 59 19.36 17.90 -15.70
CA ASP A 59 18.75 17.96 -14.38
C ASP A 59 18.93 16.64 -13.62
N ALA A 60 18.73 15.51 -14.28
CA ALA A 60 18.96 14.19 -13.70
C ALA A 60 20.45 13.97 -13.39
N ASP A 61 21.34 14.27 -14.34
CA ASP A 61 22.79 14.08 -14.19
C ASP A 61 23.35 14.97 -13.07
N HIS A 62 22.78 16.17 -12.82
CA HIS A 62 23.17 17.02 -11.69
C HIS A 62 22.86 16.37 -10.33
N LEU A 63 21.70 15.76 -10.15
CA LEU A 63 21.37 15.04 -8.91
C LEU A 63 22.27 13.80 -8.73
N ILE A 64 22.47 13.05 -9.81
CA ILE A 64 23.37 11.89 -9.82
C ILE A 64 24.77 12.30 -9.40
N HIS A 65 25.31 13.37 -10.00
CA HIS A 65 26.64 13.89 -9.65
C HIS A 65 26.71 14.30 -8.18
N ALA A 66 25.70 15.04 -7.68
CA ALA A 66 25.64 15.46 -6.28
C ALA A 66 25.66 14.27 -5.31
N LEU A 67 24.94 13.20 -5.61
CA LEU A 67 24.92 11.99 -4.78
C LEU A 67 26.26 11.23 -4.85
N GLN A 68 26.84 11.07 -6.04
CA GLN A 68 28.09 10.35 -6.25
C GLN A 68 29.32 10.99 -5.58
N GLN A 69 29.25 12.29 -5.22
CA GLN A 69 30.32 12.93 -4.43
C GLN A 69 30.47 12.34 -3.03
N LYS A 70 29.50 11.57 -2.57
CA LYS A 70 29.53 11.05 -1.19
C LYS A 70 29.05 9.61 -1.06
N TYR A 71 28.22 9.15 -1.95
CA TYR A 71 27.55 7.84 -1.86
C TYR A 71 27.85 6.99 -3.10
N GLU A 72 27.97 5.69 -2.90
CA GLU A 72 27.86 4.72 -3.97
C GLU A 72 26.39 4.50 -4.28
N ILE A 73 25.97 4.71 -5.54
CA ILE A 73 24.57 4.66 -5.95
C ILE A 73 24.37 3.72 -7.13
N THR A 74 23.22 3.05 -7.14
CA THR A 74 22.71 2.30 -8.30
C THR A 74 21.64 3.13 -9.00
N ILE A 75 21.63 3.15 -10.34
CA ILE A 75 20.74 3.99 -11.12
C ILE A 75 19.87 3.13 -12.03
N ASP A 76 18.55 3.19 -11.83
CA ASP A 76 17.57 2.67 -12.79
C ASP A 76 17.00 3.83 -13.63
N LYS A 77 17.56 4.03 -14.83
CA LYS A 77 17.08 5.05 -15.78
C LYS A 77 15.74 4.69 -16.43
N SER A 78 15.32 3.44 -16.33
CA SER A 78 14.03 3.00 -16.88
C SER A 78 12.85 3.35 -15.98
N GLY A 79 13.11 3.66 -14.70
CA GLY A 79 12.09 3.95 -13.69
C GLY A 79 11.13 2.78 -13.46
N LYS A 80 11.60 1.54 -13.68
CA LYS A 80 10.77 0.33 -13.57
C LYS A 80 10.63 -0.21 -12.16
N ASN A 81 11.53 0.21 -11.26
CA ASN A 81 11.54 -0.29 -9.88
C ASN A 81 11.65 0.85 -8.88
N PHE A 82 10.80 0.84 -7.87
CA PHE A 82 10.84 1.78 -6.76
C PHE A 82 10.27 1.15 -5.50
N CYS A 83 11.00 1.14 -4.39
CA CYS A 83 10.56 0.61 -3.09
C CYS A 83 10.01 -0.84 -3.15
N GLY A 84 10.58 -1.69 -4.02
CA GLY A 84 10.10 -3.06 -4.23
C GLY A 84 8.83 -3.19 -5.07
N LEU A 85 8.35 -2.08 -5.63
CA LEU A 85 7.26 -2.03 -6.59
C LEU A 85 7.83 -2.06 -8.01
N SER A 86 7.13 -2.74 -8.92
CA SER A 86 7.39 -2.69 -10.36
C SER A 86 6.43 -1.71 -11.00
N LEU A 87 6.98 -0.80 -11.82
CA LEU A 87 6.25 0.25 -12.53
C LEU A 87 6.33 -0.01 -14.04
N GLU A 88 5.18 -0.06 -14.67
CA GLU A 88 5.04 -0.19 -16.13
C GLU A 88 4.42 1.09 -16.68
N TRP A 89 5.25 1.91 -17.33
CA TRP A 89 4.87 3.23 -17.83
C TRP A 89 4.37 3.17 -19.28
N ASP A 90 3.22 3.77 -19.52
CA ASP A 90 2.74 4.07 -20.88
C ASP A 90 2.55 5.58 -21.03
N TYR A 91 3.59 6.25 -21.47
CA TYR A 91 3.57 7.71 -21.68
C TYR A 91 2.67 8.15 -22.83
N THR A 92 2.39 7.26 -23.80
CA THR A 92 1.52 7.56 -24.94
C THR A 92 0.07 7.63 -24.50
N ASN A 93 -0.37 6.69 -23.67
CA ASN A 93 -1.73 6.62 -23.16
C ASN A 93 -1.88 7.29 -21.77
N GLY A 94 -0.80 7.81 -21.20
CA GLY A 94 -0.80 8.58 -19.96
C GLY A 94 -1.18 7.77 -18.72
N TRP A 95 -0.60 6.57 -18.56
CA TRP A 95 -0.83 5.77 -17.35
C TRP A 95 0.43 5.05 -16.87
N VAL A 96 0.40 4.63 -15.62
CA VAL A 96 1.39 3.72 -15.02
C VAL A 96 0.68 2.61 -14.25
N ASP A 97 1.09 1.37 -14.49
CA ASP A 97 0.69 0.20 -13.70
C ASP A 97 1.71 -0.05 -12.61
N ILE A 98 1.23 -0.19 -11.38
CA ILE A 98 2.04 -0.59 -10.23
C ILE A 98 1.70 -2.02 -9.86
N SER A 99 2.72 -2.85 -9.68
CA SER A 99 2.58 -4.27 -9.34
C SER A 99 3.72 -4.75 -8.44
N MET A 100 3.56 -5.95 -7.90
CA MET A 100 4.60 -6.65 -7.12
C MET A 100 4.77 -8.08 -7.65
N PRO A 101 5.45 -8.29 -8.79
CA PRO A 101 5.59 -9.61 -9.40
C PRO A 101 6.18 -10.62 -8.41
N ASN A 102 5.60 -11.83 -8.38
CA ASN A 102 6.02 -12.93 -7.51
C ASN A 102 5.88 -12.70 -5.99
N TYR A 103 5.43 -11.53 -5.53
CA TYR A 103 5.32 -11.24 -4.09
C TYR A 103 4.41 -12.24 -3.38
N VAL A 104 3.20 -12.44 -3.91
CA VAL A 104 2.22 -13.39 -3.35
C VAL A 104 2.78 -14.80 -3.35
N HIS A 105 3.32 -15.27 -4.48
CA HIS A 105 3.89 -16.60 -4.60
C HIS A 105 5.02 -16.87 -3.60
N ASN A 106 5.96 -15.93 -3.49
CA ASN A 106 7.06 -16.03 -2.55
C ASN A 106 6.59 -15.98 -1.09
N THR A 107 5.58 -15.16 -0.79
CA THR A 107 5.01 -15.05 0.55
C THR A 107 4.27 -16.32 0.95
N LEU A 108 3.44 -16.88 0.08
CA LEU A 108 2.75 -18.16 0.31
C LEU A 108 3.76 -19.29 0.58
N ARG A 109 4.86 -19.35 -0.18
CA ARG A 109 5.95 -20.31 0.05
C ARG A 109 6.59 -20.13 1.44
N LYS A 110 6.91 -18.88 1.84
CA LYS A 110 7.47 -18.56 3.18
C LYS A 110 6.51 -18.89 4.32
N LEU A 111 5.21 -18.87 4.07
CA LEU A 111 4.16 -19.26 5.01
C LEU A 111 3.91 -20.77 5.04
N ASN A 112 4.59 -21.57 4.22
CA ASN A 112 4.34 -23.00 4.02
C ASN A 112 2.88 -23.29 3.65
N TYR A 113 2.27 -22.39 2.86
CA TYR A 113 0.89 -22.56 2.42
C TYR A 113 0.75 -23.80 1.53
N GLN A 114 -0.32 -24.56 1.77
CA GLN A 114 -0.68 -25.73 0.95
C GLN A 114 -1.91 -25.36 0.11
N PRO A 115 -1.79 -25.40 -1.22
CA PRO A 115 -2.90 -25.05 -2.10
C PRO A 115 -4.07 -26.01 -1.93
N THR A 116 -5.27 -25.46 -1.97
CA THR A 116 -6.51 -26.27 -1.99
C THR A 116 -6.83 -26.70 -3.43
N LYS A 117 -7.63 -27.79 -3.57
CA LYS A 117 -8.09 -28.26 -4.90
C LYS A 117 -9.10 -27.32 -5.57
N LYS A 118 -9.74 -26.43 -4.78
CA LYS A 118 -10.76 -25.48 -5.28
C LYS A 118 -10.18 -24.08 -5.32
N ASN A 119 -10.43 -23.38 -6.43
CA ASN A 119 -10.17 -21.97 -6.53
C ASN A 119 -11.09 -21.20 -5.57
N GLU A 120 -10.58 -20.13 -5.00
CA GLU A 120 -11.37 -19.20 -4.18
C GLU A 120 -11.56 -17.90 -4.96
N TYR A 121 -12.81 -17.48 -5.13
CA TYR A 121 -13.15 -16.33 -5.99
C TYR A 121 -13.45 -15.06 -5.19
N ALA A 122 -13.43 -15.15 -3.86
CA ALA A 122 -13.60 -14.00 -2.97
C ALA A 122 -12.63 -14.08 -1.79
N PRO A 123 -12.02 -12.97 -1.35
CA PRO A 123 -11.06 -12.97 -0.25
C PRO A 123 -11.72 -13.19 1.12
N HIS A 124 -13.02 -12.97 1.25
CA HIS A 124 -13.82 -13.19 2.45
C HIS A 124 -15.27 -13.54 2.11
N LYS A 125 -16.01 -14.10 3.07
CA LYS A 125 -17.43 -14.38 2.90
C LYS A 125 -18.20 -13.07 2.95
N TRP A 126 -19.11 -12.90 2.01
CA TRP A 126 -20.12 -11.85 2.06
C TRP A 126 -21.33 -12.33 2.86
N ASN A 127 -21.66 -11.60 3.93
CA ASN A 127 -22.91 -11.80 4.64
C ASN A 127 -23.87 -10.68 4.22
N ILE A 128 -25.02 -11.06 3.66
CA ILE A 128 -26.03 -10.08 3.22
C ILE A 128 -26.53 -9.33 4.46
N PRO A 129 -26.36 -7.99 4.52
CA PRO A 129 -26.90 -7.21 5.61
C PRO A 129 -28.43 -7.27 5.61
N VAL A 130 -29.05 -7.43 6.79
CA VAL A 130 -30.51 -7.40 6.93
C VAL A 130 -30.93 -5.96 7.16
N TYR A 131 -31.48 -5.33 6.13
CA TYR A 131 -32.00 -3.96 6.20
C TYR A 131 -33.41 -3.93 6.79
N GLY A 132 -33.73 -2.82 7.44
CA GLY A 132 -35.10 -2.58 7.95
C GLY A 132 -35.47 -3.30 9.25
N SER A 133 -34.48 -3.87 9.94
CA SER A 133 -34.68 -4.48 11.25
C SER A 133 -34.61 -3.41 12.35
N ASN A 134 -35.56 -3.44 13.29
CA ASN A 134 -35.52 -2.62 14.49
C ASN A 134 -34.45 -3.02 15.50
N LYS A 135 -33.64 -4.03 15.17
CA LYS A 135 -32.51 -4.47 16.00
C LYS A 135 -31.19 -4.12 15.31
N GLN A 136 -30.35 -3.43 16.01
CA GLN A 136 -28.96 -3.23 15.64
C GLN A 136 -28.20 -4.55 15.78
N PHE A 137 -27.79 -5.15 14.67
CA PHE A 137 -27.05 -6.41 14.68
C PHE A 137 -25.57 -6.15 14.86
N ALA A 138 -25.10 -6.13 16.09
CA ALA A 138 -23.69 -6.38 16.33
C ALA A 138 -23.36 -7.81 15.89
N THR A 139 -22.26 -7.99 15.15
CA THR A 139 -21.76 -9.33 14.84
C THR A 139 -21.56 -10.10 16.16
N PRO A 140 -22.14 -11.31 16.32
CA PRO A 140 -21.97 -12.10 17.54
C PRO A 140 -20.49 -12.30 17.86
N ASP A 141 -20.19 -12.39 19.15
CA ASP A 141 -18.84 -12.74 19.61
C ASP A 141 -18.44 -14.11 19.08
N ASP A 142 -17.18 -14.22 18.65
CA ASP A 142 -16.62 -15.49 18.19
C ASP A 142 -16.29 -16.38 19.42
N THR A 143 -17.06 -17.43 19.59
CA THR A 143 -16.90 -18.40 20.70
C THR A 143 -16.05 -19.61 20.33
N ALA A 144 -15.50 -19.66 19.10
CA ALA A 144 -14.66 -20.77 18.70
C ALA A 144 -13.36 -20.84 19.52
N PRO A 145 -12.76 -22.03 19.68
CA PRO A 145 -11.52 -22.21 20.43
C PRO A 145 -10.40 -21.28 19.93
N VAL A 146 -9.71 -20.63 20.87
CA VAL A 146 -8.54 -19.78 20.59
C VAL A 146 -7.38 -20.65 20.11
N LEU A 147 -6.60 -20.15 19.16
CA LEU A 147 -5.42 -20.83 18.65
C LEU A 147 -4.26 -20.81 19.66
N ASP A 148 -3.37 -21.75 19.52
CA ASP A 148 -2.12 -21.79 20.27
C ASP A 148 -1.14 -20.67 19.84
N LYS A 149 0.01 -20.59 20.53
CA LYS A 149 1.05 -19.60 20.22
C LYS A 149 1.56 -19.66 18.76
N LYS A 150 1.57 -20.85 18.15
CA LYS A 150 1.98 -21.01 16.74
C LYS A 150 0.93 -20.45 15.80
N GLY A 151 -0.35 -20.74 16.05
CA GLY A 151 -1.47 -20.19 15.30
C GLY A 151 -1.57 -18.67 15.39
N ILE A 152 -1.33 -18.09 16.58
CA ILE A 152 -1.26 -16.63 16.77
C ILE A 152 -0.16 -16.02 15.89
N LYS A 153 1.06 -16.55 15.98
CA LYS A 153 2.20 -16.06 15.16
C LYS A 153 1.95 -16.22 13.67
N TYR A 154 1.33 -17.33 13.27
CA TYR A 154 0.98 -17.56 11.87
C TYR A 154 0.01 -16.48 11.34
N THR A 155 -1.09 -16.22 12.06
CA THR A 155 -2.07 -15.18 11.71
C THR A 155 -1.41 -13.80 11.63
N GLN A 156 -0.58 -13.44 12.60
CA GLN A 156 0.16 -12.16 12.61
C GLN A 156 1.12 -12.05 11.42
N ARG A 157 1.80 -13.13 11.03
CA ARG A 157 2.67 -13.13 9.84
C ARG A 157 1.87 -12.94 8.56
N VAL A 158 0.71 -13.57 8.43
CA VAL A 158 -0.17 -13.37 7.25
C VAL A 158 -0.60 -11.93 7.16
N VAL A 159 -1.13 -11.35 8.26
CA VAL A 159 -1.55 -9.94 8.30
C VAL A 159 -0.39 -9.00 7.94
N GLY A 160 0.77 -9.16 8.59
CA GLY A 160 1.93 -8.30 8.35
C GLY A 160 2.46 -8.38 6.92
N SER A 161 2.43 -9.57 6.30
CA SER A 161 2.89 -9.73 4.92
C SER A 161 1.92 -9.12 3.91
N PHE A 162 0.61 -9.38 4.05
CA PHE A 162 -0.35 -8.99 3.03
C PHE A 162 -0.99 -7.62 3.23
N LEU A 163 -0.84 -6.99 4.41
CA LEU A 163 -1.29 -5.61 4.61
C LEU A 163 -0.52 -4.63 3.70
N TYR A 164 0.80 -4.81 3.57
CA TYR A 164 1.60 -4.00 2.66
C TYR A 164 1.17 -4.21 1.19
N TYR A 165 1.05 -5.47 0.77
CA TYR A 165 0.60 -5.81 -0.59
C TYR A 165 -0.80 -5.26 -0.88
N GLY A 166 -1.73 -5.41 0.07
CA GLY A 166 -3.10 -4.92 -0.05
C GLY A 166 -3.17 -3.40 -0.20
N ARG A 167 -2.35 -2.65 0.55
CA ARG A 167 -2.30 -1.19 0.45
C ARG A 167 -1.57 -0.69 -0.79
N ALA A 168 -0.55 -1.40 -1.23
CA ALA A 168 0.28 -0.96 -2.35
C ALA A 168 -0.29 -1.33 -3.72
N VAL A 169 -0.97 -2.50 -3.83
CA VAL A 169 -1.31 -3.09 -5.14
C VAL A 169 -2.71 -3.69 -5.16
N ASP A 170 -3.09 -4.52 -4.17
CA ASP A 170 -4.36 -5.27 -4.19
C ASP A 170 -5.33 -4.80 -3.12
N ASN A 171 -6.01 -3.70 -3.37
CA ASN A 171 -6.96 -3.14 -2.41
C ASN A 171 -8.17 -4.05 -2.16
N THR A 172 -8.45 -5.01 -3.03
CA THR A 172 -9.60 -5.93 -2.89
C THR A 172 -9.51 -6.83 -1.67
N ILE A 173 -8.30 -7.08 -1.15
CA ILE A 173 -8.07 -7.93 0.03
C ILE A 173 -8.13 -7.18 1.36
N LEU A 174 -8.24 -5.83 1.35
CA LEU A 174 -8.11 -5.03 2.59
C LEU A 174 -9.21 -5.34 3.60
N THR A 175 -10.46 -5.55 3.16
CA THR A 175 -11.55 -5.95 4.05
C THR A 175 -11.26 -7.30 4.74
N ALA A 176 -10.79 -8.29 3.99
CA ALA A 176 -10.42 -9.59 4.54
C ALA A 176 -9.26 -9.49 5.53
N ILE A 177 -8.23 -8.71 5.20
CA ILE A 177 -7.09 -8.45 6.10
C ILE A 177 -7.56 -7.75 7.37
N ASN A 178 -8.43 -6.74 7.26
CA ASN A 178 -8.95 -6.00 8.40
C ASN A 178 -9.72 -6.94 9.36
N GLU A 179 -10.58 -7.82 8.83
CA GLU A 179 -11.28 -8.82 9.64
C GLU A 179 -10.32 -9.74 10.40
N VAL A 180 -9.29 -10.24 9.74
CA VAL A 180 -8.28 -11.12 10.38
C VAL A 180 -7.44 -10.34 11.38
N SER A 181 -7.03 -9.11 11.04
CA SER A 181 -6.19 -8.27 11.90
C SER A 181 -6.88 -7.86 13.19
N ALA A 182 -8.18 -7.61 13.15
CA ALA A 182 -8.98 -7.27 14.33
C ALA A 182 -8.95 -8.39 15.39
N MET A 183 -8.71 -9.64 14.96
CA MET A 183 -8.69 -10.83 15.83
C MET A 183 -7.27 -11.36 16.10
N GLN A 184 -6.23 -10.78 15.53
CA GLN A 184 -4.87 -11.34 15.54
C GLN A 184 -4.20 -11.46 16.93
N ALA A 185 -4.70 -10.74 17.94
CA ALA A 185 -4.21 -10.85 19.30
C ALA A 185 -4.68 -12.15 20.00
N LYS A 186 -5.91 -12.60 19.68
CA LYS A 186 -6.54 -13.82 20.20
C LYS A 186 -7.31 -14.52 19.08
N PRO A 187 -6.64 -14.98 18.02
CA PRO A 187 -7.32 -15.58 16.89
C PRO A 187 -7.92 -16.94 17.27
N THR A 188 -9.07 -17.22 16.71
CA THR A 188 -9.81 -18.47 16.93
C THR A 188 -9.68 -19.41 15.73
N LYS A 189 -10.28 -20.59 15.79
CA LYS A 189 -10.42 -21.49 14.62
C LYS A 189 -11.20 -20.82 13.49
N ASN A 190 -12.19 -19.95 13.78
CA ASN A 190 -12.90 -19.20 12.76
C ASN A 190 -12.00 -18.13 12.10
N THR A 191 -11.14 -17.47 12.89
CA THR A 191 -10.11 -16.56 12.35
C THR A 191 -9.16 -17.30 11.41
N LEU A 192 -8.75 -18.52 11.76
CA LEU A 192 -7.89 -19.35 10.91
C LEU A 192 -8.59 -19.73 9.59
N ALA A 193 -9.88 -20.06 9.63
CA ALA A 193 -10.66 -20.36 8.43
C ALA A 193 -10.76 -19.13 7.49
N LYS A 194 -10.99 -17.93 8.04
CA LYS A 194 -10.95 -16.67 7.27
C LYS A 194 -9.57 -16.42 6.67
N THR A 195 -8.51 -16.65 7.46
CA THR A 195 -7.12 -16.54 6.99
C THR A 195 -6.86 -17.49 5.83
N GLN A 196 -7.32 -18.73 5.93
CA GLN A 196 -7.14 -19.72 4.86
C GLN A 196 -7.90 -19.32 3.59
N MET A 197 -9.12 -18.81 3.70
CA MET A 197 -9.89 -18.31 2.56
C MET A 197 -9.16 -17.15 1.84
N LEU A 198 -8.62 -16.19 2.58
CA LEU A 198 -7.79 -15.12 2.03
C LEU A 198 -6.57 -15.67 1.27
N LEU A 199 -5.86 -16.65 1.85
CA LEU A 199 -4.68 -17.25 1.21
C LEU A 199 -5.06 -18.04 -0.04
N ASN A 200 -6.20 -18.73 -0.05
CA ASN A 200 -6.72 -19.44 -1.22
C ASN A 200 -7.05 -18.43 -2.35
N TYR A 201 -7.67 -17.30 -2.01
CA TYR A 201 -7.94 -16.23 -2.97
C TYR A 201 -6.65 -15.65 -3.57
N LEU A 202 -5.67 -15.33 -2.73
CA LEU A 202 -4.37 -14.84 -3.17
C LEU A 202 -3.62 -15.86 -4.04
N HIS A 203 -3.77 -17.16 -3.75
CA HIS A 203 -3.21 -18.21 -4.60
C HIS A 203 -3.91 -18.27 -5.96
N THR A 204 -5.23 -18.05 -6.00
CA THR A 204 -6.02 -18.03 -7.25
C THR A 204 -5.70 -16.79 -8.08
N TYR A 205 -5.49 -15.62 -7.43
CA TYR A 205 -5.24 -14.33 -8.07
C TYR A 205 -3.94 -13.69 -7.54
N PRO A 206 -2.76 -14.22 -7.91
CA PRO A 206 -1.48 -13.79 -7.33
C PRO A 206 -0.92 -12.49 -7.91
N ASN A 207 -1.47 -11.99 -9.01
CA ASN A 207 -0.88 -10.91 -9.83
C ASN A 207 -1.85 -9.73 -9.96
N ALA A 208 -2.10 -9.02 -8.87
CA ALA A 208 -2.84 -7.78 -8.94
C ALA A 208 -1.99 -6.64 -9.51
N LYS A 209 -2.66 -5.68 -10.14
CA LYS A 209 -2.10 -4.41 -10.60
C LYS A 209 -3.04 -3.28 -10.22
N VAL A 210 -2.49 -2.13 -9.85
CA VAL A 210 -3.23 -0.88 -9.72
C VAL A 210 -2.75 0.09 -10.79
N ARG A 211 -3.69 0.72 -11.50
CA ARG A 211 -3.40 1.67 -12.57
C ARG A 211 -3.67 3.10 -12.12
N PHE A 212 -2.72 3.97 -12.42
CA PHE A 212 -2.84 5.41 -12.23
C PHE A 212 -2.82 6.09 -13.59
N TYR A 213 -3.86 6.85 -13.88
CA TYR A 213 -3.95 7.68 -15.09
C TYR A 213 -3.45 9.09 -14.81
N ALA A 214 -2.85 9.71 -15.81
CA ALA A 214 -2.58 11.14 -15.80
C ALA A 214 -3.90 11.92 -15.63
N SER A 215 -3.87 12.95 -14.78
CA SER A 215 -5.05 13.73 -14.43
C SER A 215 -4.65 15.15 -13.99
N ASP A 216 -5.64 16.00 -13.74
CA ASP A 216 -5.44 17.34 -13.17
C ASP A 216 -5.02 17.32 -11.71
N MET A 217 -4.80 16.13 -11.14
CA MET A 217 -4.35 15.90 -9.76
C MET A 217 -5.27 16.52 -8.70
N GLN A 218 -6.58 16.58 -8.98
CA GLN A 218 -7.57 16.99 -8.00
C GLN A 218 -7.85 15.81 -7.06
N LEU A 219 -7.76 16.05 -5.75
CA LEU A 219 -8.03 15.03 -4.74
C LEU A 219 -9.54 14.78 -4.63
N HIS A 220 -9.94 13.55 -4.81
CA HIS A 220 -11.29 13.04 -4.56
C HIS A 220 -11.26 12.06 -3.39
N ILE A 221 -12.33 12.04 -2.62
CA ILE A 221 -12.45 11.20 -1.42
C ILE A 221 -13.82 10.54 -1.43
N ASP A 222 -13.83 9.21 -1.53
CA ASP A 222 -15.01 8.41 -1.26
C ASP A 222 -14.86 7.80 0.13
N SER A 223 -15.82 8.06 1.00
CA SER A 223 -15.78 7.56 2.38
C SER A 223 -17.12 7.02 2.82
N ASP A 224 -17.06 5.98 3.64
CA ASP A 224 -18.24 5.36 4.24
C ASP A 224 -17.95 4.97 5.68
N ALA A 225 -19.01 4.97 6.50
CA ALA A 225 -18.93 4.57 7.90
C ALA A 225 -20.12 3.71 8.30
N ALA A 226 -19.85 2.59 8.93
CA ALA A 226 -20.86 1.66 9.44
C ALA A 226 -20.83 1.64 10.97
N TYR A 227 -21.93 2.08 11.60
CA TYR A 227 -22.04 2.23 13.04
C TYR A 227 -22.33 0.90 13.72
N LEU A 228 -21.49 0.50 14.68
CA LEU A 228 -21.64 -0.66 15.56
C LEU A 228 -21.81 -2.02 14.83
N VAL A 229 -21.28 -2.18 13.62
CA VAL A 229 -21.44 -3.40 12.80
C VAL A 229 -20.41 -4.49 13.11
N ALA A 230 -19.35 -4.18 13.81
CA ALA A 230 -18.29 -5.14 14.13
C ALA A 230 -18.47 -5.73 15.56
N PRO A 231 -17.81 -6.87 15.88
CA PRO A 231 -17.90 -7.48 17.20
C PRO A 231 -17.58 -6.48 18.32
N LYS A 232 -18.27 -6.62 19.47
CA LYS A 232 -18.19 -5.70 20.64
C LYS A 232 -18.65 -4.28 20.30
N ALA A 233 -19.66 -4.16 19.43
CA ALA A 233 -20.24 -2.89 19.04
C ALA A 233 -19.21 -1.86 18.52
N LYS A 234 -18.22 -2.31 17.77
CA LYS A 234 -17.26 -1.41 17.11
C LYS A 234 -17.83 -0.94 15.77
N SER A 235 -17.58 0.32 15.46
CA SER A 235 -17.86 0.91 14.15
C SER A 235 -16.74 0.61 13.17
N ARG A 236 -17.03 0.70 11.88
CA ARG A 236 -16.03 0.66 10.80
C ARG A 236 -16.08 1.98 10.03
N ILE A 237 -14.95 2.38 9.54
CA ILE A 237 -14.80 3.49 8.60
C ILE A 237 -13.93 3.02 7.44
N ALA A 238 -14.24 3.51 6.25
CA ALA A 238 -13.44 3.29 5.06
C ALA A 238 -13.26 4.60 4.31
N GLY A 239 -12.13 4.76 3.64
CA GLY A 239 -11.84 5.92 2.80
C GLY A 239 -10.99 5.51 1.61
N PHE A 240 -11.38 5.95 0.42
CA PHE A 240 -10.66 5.78 -0.83
C PHE A 240 -10.29 7.17 -1.37
N PHE A 241 -9.01 7.49 -1.34
CA PHE A 241 -8.47 8.79 -1.72
C PHE A 241 -7.71 8.63 -3.04
N TYR A 242 -8.12 9.36 -4.07
CA TYR A 242 -7.50 9.29 -5.39
C TYR A 242 -7.41 10.65 -6.06
N CYS A 243 -6.44 10.81 -6.94
CA CYS A 243 -6.27 12.02 -7.74
C CYS A 243 -6.87 11.79 -9.13
N SER A 244 -7.77 12.68 -9.57
CA SER A 244 -8.42 12.60 -10.87
C SER A 244 -8.60 13.98 -11.48
N SER A 245 -9.19 14.05 -12.66
CA SER A 245 -9.61 15.31 -13.28
C SER A 245 -11.01 15.70 -12.83
N ALA A 246 -11.27 17.01 -12.80
CA ALA A 246 -12.61 17.52 -12.52
C ALA A 246 -13.61 17.05 -13.58
N ASN A 247 -14.82 16.72 -13.14
CA ASN A 247 -15.93 16.59 -14.06
C ASN A 247 -16.57 17.94 -14.34
N ASN A 248 -16.92 18.14 -15.60
CA ASN A 248 -17.64 19.34 -16.04
C ASN A 248 -19.13 19.33 -15.62
N SER A 249 -19.61 18.25 -15.01
CA SER A 249 -20.99 18.10 -14.54
C SER A 249 -21.02 17.55 -13.13
N PRO A 250 -21.71 18.21 -12.16
CA PRO A 250 -21.83 17.74 -10.80
C PRO A 250 -22.57 16.39 -10.63
N GLN A 251 -23.31 15.98 -11.65
CA GLN A 251 -24.09 14.73 -11.63
C GLN A 251 -23.28 13.50 -12.05
N ILE A 252 -22.10 13.71 -12.65
CA ILE A 252 -21.23 12.61 -13.08
C ILE A 252 -20.07 12.49 -12.08
N PRO A 253 -19.86 11.34 -11.45
CA PRO A 253 -18.71 11.18 -10.58
C PRO A 253 -17.38 11.34 -11.37
N PRO A 254 -16.31 11.82 -10.74
CA PRO A 254 -15.02 11.94 -11.39
C PRO A 254 -14.54 10.55 -11.85
N PRO A 255 -13.73 10.48 -12.93
CA PRO A 255 -13.15 9.21 -13.37
C PRO A 255 -12.36 8.57 -12.24
N LEU A 256 -12.62 7.29 -11.97
CA LEU A 256 -11.91 6.55 -10.93
C LEU A 256 -10.43 6.38 -11.32
N ASN A 257 -9.54 6.53 -10.35
CA ASN A 257 -8.10 6.39 -10.53
C ASN A 257 -7.50 5.52 -9.41
N GLY A 258 -6.25 5.12 -9.56
CA GLY A 258 -5.54 4.41 -8.51
C GLY A 258 -5.53 5.20 -7.19
N PRO A 259 -5.68 4.56 -6.02
CA PRO A 259 -5.71 5.27 -4.74
C PRO A 259 -4.32 5.75 -4.35
N VAL A 260 -4.23 7.00 -3.93
CA VAL A 260 -3.03 7.56 -3.27
C VAL A 260 -3.02 7.23 -1.78
N HIS A 261 -4.20 6.95 -1.21
CA HIS A 261 -4.37 6.47 0.16
C HIS A 261 -5.66 5.67 0.27
N ILE A 262 -5.66 4.67 1.15
CA ILE A 262 -6.82 3.85 1.44
C ILE A 262 -6.84 3.45 2.91
N GLU A 263 -7.99 3.57 3.56
CA GLU A 263 -8.24 3.19 4.95
C GLU A 263 -9.30 2.11 5.08
#